data_65dc90e020fab6be03ec5216d8758103
#
_entry.id   65dc90e020fab6be03ec5216d8758103
#
_cell.length_a   1.000
_cell.length_b   1.000
_cell.length_c   1.000
_cell.angle_alpha   90.00
_cell.angle_beta   90.00
_cell.angle_gamma   90.00
#
_symmetry.space_group_name_H-M   'P 1'
#
loop_
_entity.id
_entity.type
_entity.pdbx_description
1 polymer ?
#
loop_
_entity_poly.entity_id
_entity_poly.type
_entity_poly.pdbx_seq_one_letter_code
_entity_poly.pdbx_strand_id
1 'polypeptide(L)'
;MSDRLAGRHALLTGAGGGIGLAVARAYLAAGARCTIVDLQRDASPGVKEQIAASGDRLQYLSADVSQTAQIDAMVAAARARFGTIEILFNNAAVFDLAPLLDSGEAMYERLFAVNVKGMFFVMQKVLAQMVGAGAAIRGRGAVVNLASQAGRRGEALVAHYCATKAAVISYTQSAALAMAPHGIRVNAIAPGVVDTPMWANVDALFARYEGLAIGEKKAAVGKAVPLGRMGRPDDIAGAAVFLASDDAAYITAQTLNVDGGNVMS
;
A
#
# COMPACT_ATOMS: atom_id res chain seq x y z
N MET A 1 8.22 -9.47 20.83
CA MET A 1 7.37 -8.58 20.00
C MET A 1 5.93 -8.90 20.34
N SER A 2 5.12 -7.90 20.60
CA SER A 2 3.75 -8.06 21.07
C SER A 2 2.87 -8.66 19.96
N ASP A 3 2.00 -9.61 20.31
CA ASP A 3 1.00 -10.25 19.44
C ASP A 3 -0.14 -9.28 19.04
N ARG A 4 0.24 -8.06 18.61
CA ARG A 4 -0.69 -6.95 18.31
C ARG A 4 -1.71 -7.30 17.22
N LEU A 5 -1.37 -8.26 16.32
CA LEU A 5 -2.20 -8.73 15.24
C LEU A 5 -2.47 -10.25 15.34
N ALA A 6 -2.37 -10.81 16.55
CA ALA A 6 -2.47 -12.25 16.80
C ALA A 6 -3.73 -12.85 16.15
N GLY A 7 -3.51 -13.85 15.28
CA GLY A 7 -4.58 -14.60 14.61
C GLY A 7 -5.38 -13.84 13.56
N ARG A 8 -5.17 -12.52 13.37
CA ARG A 8 -5.86 -11.74 12.33
C ARG A 8 -5.39 -12.12 10.93
N HIS A 9 -6.31 -12.13 9.98
CA HIS A 9 -6.00 -12.35 8.57
C HIS A 9 -5.81 -11.02 7.85
N ALA A 10 -4.61 -10.79 7.32
CA ALA A 10 -4.25 -9.62 6.53
C ALA A 10 -4.11 -9.96 5.04
N LEU A 11 -4.74 -9.19 4.16
CA LEU A 11 -4.52 -9.19 2.72
C LEU A 11 -3.62 -8.00 2.35
N LEU A 12 -2.53 -8.25 1.62
CA LEU A 12 -1.57 -7.21 1.21
C LEU A 12 -1.39 -7.24 -0.31
N THR A 13 -1.70 -6.15 -1.01
CA THR A 13 -1.52 -6.03 -2.46
C THR A 13 -0.19 -5.39 -2.83
N GLY A 14 0.41 -5.80 -3.97
CA GLY A 14 1.71 -5.30 -4.40
C GLY A 14 2.82 -5.63 -3.38
N ALA A 15 2.71 -6.77 -2.71
CA ALA A 15 3.57 -7.11 -1.59
C ALA A 15 4.65 -8.14 -1.93
N GLY A 16 4.95 -8.35 -3.21
CA GLY A 16 6.05 -9.17 -3.67
C GLY A 16 7.44 -8.58 -3.40
N GLY A 17 7.53 -7.31 -2.99
CA GLY A 17 8.78 -6.60 -2.67
C GLY A 17 8.55 -5.27 -1.96
N GLY A 18 9.63 -4.52 -1.77
CA GLY A 18 9.61 -3.15 -1.26
C GLY A 18 8.82 -2.99 0.05
N ILE A 19 8.01 -1.92 0.11
CA ILE A 19 7.18 -1.59 1.29
C ILE A 19 6.21 -2.73 1.62
N GLY A 20 5.54 -3.30 0.61
CA GLY A 20 4.54 -4.35 0.82
C GLY A 20 5.13 -5.59 1.51
N LEU A 21 6.30 -6.04 1.09
CA LEU A 21 6.98 -7.18 1.71
C LEU A 21 7.47 -6.86 3.14
N ALA A 22 7.98 -5.66 3.39
CA ALA A 22 8.38 -5.24 4.73
C ALA A 22 7.17 -5.21 5.69
N VAL A 23 6.02 -4.70 5.22
CA VAL A 23 4.77 -4.72 6.01
C VAL A 23 4.30 -6.15 6.25
N ALA A 24 4.36 -7.04 5.25
CA ALA A 24 3.99 -8.45 5.42
C ALA A 24 4.85 -9.13 6.50
N ARG A 25 6.16 -8.89 6.48
CA ARG A 25 7.09 -9.38 7.53
C ARG A 25 6.69 -8.87 8.92
N ALA A 26 6.41 -7.58 9.03
CA ALA A 26 6.01 -6.97 10.30
C ALA A 26 4.65 -7.49 10.80
N TYR A 27 3.69 -7.72 9.92
CA TYR A 27 2.39 -8.30 10.27
C TYR A 27 2.54 -9.74 10.75
N LEU A 28 3.34 -10.56 10.06
CA LEU A 28 3.65 -11.93 10.48
C LEU A 28 4.37 -11.96 11.84
N ALA A 29 5.32 -11.04 12.05
CA ALA A 29 6.01 -10.88 13.34
C ALA A 29 5.08 -10.41 14.46
N ALA A 30 4.01 -9.68 14.15
CA ALA A 30 2.96 -9.26 15.06
C ALA A 30 1.86 -10.34 15.25
N GLY A 31 2.04 -11.56 14.75
CA GLY A 31 1.15 -12.69 14.95
C GLY A 31 0.04 -12.87 13.90
N ALA A 32 0.02 -12.08 12.82
CA ALA A 32 -0.98 -12.20 11.76
C ALA A 32 -0.79 -13.45 10.88
N ARG A 33 -1.85 -13.84 10.18
CA ARG A 33 -1.79 -14.66 8.97
C ARG A 33 -1.89 -13.72 7.79
N CYS A 34 -1.07 -13.92 6.76
CA CYS A 34 -0.97 -13.01 5.62
C CYS A 34 -1.28 -13.69 4.30
N THR A 35 -2.03 -13.01 3.44
CA THR A 35 -2.13 -13.30 2.02
C THR A 35 -1.44 -12.17 1.26
N ILE A 36 -0.29 -12.47 0.65
CA ILE A 36 0.42 -11.58 -0.26
C ILE A 36 -0.16 -11.74 -1.66
N VAL A 37 -0.48 -10.61 -2.29
CA VAL A 37 -0.91 -10.55 -3.70
C VAL A 37 0.05 -9.68 -4.48
N ASP A 38 0.52 -10.16 -5.64
CA ASP A 38 1.34 -9.39 -6.56
C ASP A 38 1.01 -9.75 -8.02
N LEU A 39 1.44 -8.90 -8.97
CA LEU A 39 1.24 -9.14 -10.39
C LEU A 39 2.05 -10.35 -10.89
N GLN A 40 3.23 -10.59 -10.32
CA GLN A 40 4.11 -11.66 -10.74
C GLN A 40 3.48 -13.02 -10.48
N ARG A 41 3.61 -13.94 -11.45
CA ARG A 41 3.09 -15.32 -11.31
C ARG A 41 3.78 -16.07 -10.18
N ASP A 42 5.10 -15.90 -10.07
CA ASP A 42 5.92 -16.58 -9.08
C ASP A 42 6.30 -15.64 -7.95
N ALA A 43 6.24 -16.14 -6.73
CA ALA A 43 6.69 -15.43 -5.56
C ALA A 43 8.18 -15.03 -5.68
N SER A 44 8.50 -13.79 -5.33
CA SER A 44 9.89 -13.30 -5.30
C SER A 44 10.77 -14.13 -4.32
N PRO A 45 12.10 -14.08 -4.44
CA PRO A 45 12.98 -14.76 -3.48
C PRO A 45 12.67 -14.37 -2.03
N GLY A 46 12.45 -13.09 -1.75
CA GLY A 46 12.11 -12.60 -0.41
C GLY A 46 10.76 -13.10 0.11
N VAL A 47 9.77 -13.29 -0.77
CA VAL A 47 8.49 -13.90 -0.41
C VAL A 47 8.65 -15.40 -0.16
N LYS A 48 9.43 -16.11 -0.98
CA LYS A 48 9.72 -17.55 -0.79
C LYS A 48 10.40 -17.81 0.54
N GLU A 49 11.40 -16.98 0.88
CA GLU A 49 12.07 -17.03 2.19
C GLU A 49 11.06 -16.83 3.33
N GLN A 50 10.15 -15.85 3.18
CA GLN A 50 9.15 -15.57 4.19
C GLN A 50 8.11 -16.69 4.33
N ILE A 51 7.72 -17.35 3.23
CA ILE A 51 6.85 -18.54 3.26
C ILE A 51 7.53 -19.65 4.06
N ALA A 52 8.82 -19.93 3.80
CA ALA A 52 9.57 -20.95 4.52
C ALA A 52 9.68 -20.64 6.03
N ALA A 53 9.87 -19.37 6.39
CA ALA A 53 10.00 -18.93 7.79
C ALA A 53 8.67 -18.88 8.55
N SER A 54 7.54 -18.66 7.85
CA SER A 54 6.22 -18.43 8.46
C SER A 54 5.35 -19.68 8.56
N GLY A 55 5.76 -20.78 7.92
CA GLY A 55 4.95 -22.00 7.81
C GLY A 55 3.59 -21.72 7.17
N ASP A 56 2.54 -22.28 7.78
CA ASP A 56 1.17 -22.15 7.27
C ASP A 56 0.53 -20.78 7.40
N ARG A 57 1.24 -19.76 7.91
CA ARG A 57 0.69 -18.41 8.14
C ARG A 57 0.79 -17.47 6.95
N LEU A 58 1.42 -17.88 5.85
CA LEU A 58 1.59 -17.04 4.66
C LEU A 58 1.11 -17.76 3.40
N GLN A 59 0.28 -17.05 2.62
CA GLN A 59 -0.15 -17.44 1.27
C GLN A 59 0.34 -16.40 0.27
N TYR A 60 0.74 -16.86 -0.92
CA TYR A 60 1.01 -15.99 -2.08
C TYR A 60 -0.02 -16.26 -3.18
N LEU A 61 -0.54 -15.19 -3.77
CA LEU A 61 -1.45 -15.23 -4.93
C LEU A 61 -0.95 -14.28 -6.01
N SER A 62 -1.07 -14.68 -7.27
CA SER A 62 -0.85 -13.79 -8.41
C SER A 62 -2.16 -13.17 -8.85
N ALA A 63 -2.24 -11.83 -8.93
CA ALA A 63 -3.38 -11.13 -9.49
C ALA A 63 -3.01 -9.72 -9.98
N ASP A 64 -3.64 -9.32 -11.08
CA ASP A 64 -3.64 -7.94 -11.58
C ASP A 64 -4.83 -7.19 -10.97
N VAL A 65 -4.56 -6.24 -10.08
CA VAL A 65 -5.59 -5.44 -9.41
C VAL A 65 -6.32 -4.47 -10.35
N SER A 66 -5.82 -4.24 -11.56
CA SER A 66 -6.55 -3.46 -12.57
C SER A 66 -7.75 -4.23 -13.16
N GLN A 67 -7.81 -5.56 -12.95
CA GLN A 67 -8.82 -6.49 -13.47
C GLN A 67 -9.78 -6.92 -12.37
N THR A 68 -11.01 -6.42 -12.39
CA THR A 68 -12.00 -6.68 -11.32
C THR A 68 -12.31 -8.17 -11.11
N ALA A 69 -12.33 -8.99 -12.19
CA ALA A 69 -12.51 -10.44 -12.07
C ALA A 69 -11.37 -11.12 -11.28
N GLN A 70 -10.14 -10.64 -11.44
CA GLN A 70 -9.00 -11.15 -10.66
C GLN A 70 -9.05 -10.69 -9.20
N ILE A 71 -9.60 -9.49 -8.92
CA ILE A 71 -9.85 -9.03 -7.56
C ILE A 71 -10.85 -9.96 -6.86
N ASP A 72 -11.94 -10.31 -7.51
CA ASP A 72 -12.95 -11.23 -6.95
C ASP A 72 -12.31 -12.59 -6.63
N ALA A 73 -11.55 -13.14 -7.55
CA ALA A 73 -10.88 -14.43 -7.41
C ALA A 73 -9.86 -14.43 -6.25
N MET A 74 -9.00 -13.40 -6.14
CA MET A 74 -8.00 -13.33 -5.07
C MET A 74 -8.63 -13.16 -3.69
N VAL A 75 -9.70 -12.36 -3.56
CA VAL A 75 -10.42 -12.20 -2.28
C VAL A 75 -11.08 -13.52 -1.88
N ALA A 76 -11.70 -14.24 -2.83
CA ALA A 76 -12.28 -15.55 -2.56
C ALA A 76 -11.22 -16.57 -2.13
N ALA A 77 -10.08 -16.64 -2.82
CA ALA A 77 -8.97 -17.55 -2.49
C ALA A 77 -8.35 -17.24 -1.12
N ALA A 78 -8.15 -15.95 -0.80
CA ALA A 78 -7.65 -15.51 0.51
C ALA A 78 -8.59 -15.96 1.63
N ARG A 79 -9.90 -15.75 1.46
CA ARG A 79 -10.93 -16.18 2.42
C ARG A 79 -11.02 -17.70 2.58
N ALA A 80 -10.88 -18.44 1.51
CA ALA A 80 -10.90 -19.90 1.56
C ALA A 80 -9.71 -20.44 2.40
N ARG A 81 -8.56 -19.77 2.38
CA ARG A 81 -7.36 -20.19 3.12
C ARG A 81 -7.41 -19.82 4.60
N PHE A 82 -7.77 -18.57 4.94
CA PHE A 82 -7.61 -18.05 6.30
C PHE A 82 -8.89 -17.47 6.92
N GLY A 83 -10.02 -17.62 6.26
CA GLY A 83 -11.29 -17.04 6.72
C GLY A 83 -11.40 -15.55 6.39
N THR A 84 -12.24 -14.85 7.15
CA THR A 84 -12.51 -13.42 6.96
C THR A 84 -11.22 -12.60 6.95
N ILE A 85 -11.07 -11.73 5.94
CA ILE A 85 -9.98 -10.76 5.88
C ILE A 85 -10.32 -9.65 6.88
N GLU A 86 -9.51 -9.48 7.91
CA GLU A 86 -9.70 -8.48 8.97
C GLU A 86 -8.86 -7.22 8.74
N ILE A 87 -7.76 -7.35 7.99
CA ILE A 87 -6.84 -6.26 7.67
C ILE A 87 -6.60 -6.23 6.16
N LEU A 88 -6.72 -5.05 5.56
CA LEU A 88 -6.26 -4.79 4.19
C LEU A 88 -5.10 -3.80 4.23
N PHE A 89 -3.95 -4.18 3.67
CA PHE A 89 -2.89 -3.27 3.31
C PHE A 89 -2.88 -3.08 1.78
N ASN A 90 -3.45 -1.99 1.32
CA ASN A 90 -3.72 -1.72 -0.09
C ASN A 90 -2.58 -0.89 -0.69
N ASN A 91 -1.54 -1.60 -1.18
CA ASN A 91 -0.26 -1.02 -1.54
C ASN A 91 0.06 -1.09 -3.04
N ALA A 92 -0.58 -1.97 -3.81
CA ALA A 92 -0.30 -2.12 -5.23
C ALA A 92 -0.40 -0.77 -5.96
N ALA A 93 0.67 -0.37 -6.63
CA ALA A 93 0.74 0.87 -7.39
C ALA A 93 1.83 0.78 -8.47
N VAL A 94 1.68 1.58 -9.51
CA VAL A 94 2.68 1.84 -10.53
C VAL A 94 3.04 3.32 -10.53
N PHE A 95 4.25 3.62 -10.98
CA PHE A 95 4.79 4.97 -11.10
C PHE A 95 5.18 5.25 -12.55
N ASP A 96 4.94 6.48 -12.98
CA ASP A 96 5.49 7.03 -14.21
C ASP A 96 5.53 8.56 -14.12
N LEU A 97 6.31 9.18 -15.01
CA LEU A 97 6.43 10.62 -15.10
C LEU A 97 6.70 11.08 -16.54
N ALA A 98 6.23 12.28 -16.86
CA ALA A 98 6.51 12.99 -18.10
C ALA A 98 6.22 14.49 -17.91
N PRO A 99 6.77 15.38 -18.76
CA PRO A 99 6.30 16.76 -18.84
C PRO A 99 4.78 16.81 -19.03
N LEU A 100 4.10 17.77 -18.40
CA LEU A 100 2.64 17.86 -18.43
C LEU A 100 2.05 17.85 -19.85
N LEU A 101 2.69 18.56 -20.77
CA LEU A 101 2.23 18.67 -22.16
C LEU A 101 2.51 17.43 -23.00
N ASP A 102 3.41 16.55 -22.54
CA ASP A 102 3.81 15.31 -23.23
C ASP A 102 3.17 14.07 -22.58
N SER A 103 2.39 14.25 -21.51
CA SER A 103 1.72 13.16 -20.82
C SER A 103 0.59 12.60 -21.66
N GLY A 104 0.77 11.37 -22.18
CA GLY A 104 -0.20 10.70 -23.05
C GLY A 104 -1.29 9.94 -22.31
N GLU A 105 -2.41 9.67 -23.03
CA GLU A 105 -3.58 8.93 -22.52
C GLU A 105 -3.20 7.55 -21.96
N ALA A 106 -2.31 6.81 -22.63
CA ALA A 106 -1.89 5.48 -22.17
C ALA A 106 -1.22 5.50 -20.78
N MET A 107 -0.46 6.55 -20.45
CA MET A 107 0.11 6.73 -19.12
C MET A 107 -0.99 7.02 -18.09
N TYR A 108 -1.91 7.91 -18.42
CA TYR A 108 -3.08 8.23 -17.60
C TYR A 108 -3.88 6.96 -17.28
N GLU A 109 -4.32 6.25 -18.30
CA GLU A 109 -5.14 5.03 -18.15
C GLU A 109 -4.43 3.98 -17.28
N ARG A 110 -3.14 3.72 -17.51
CA ARG A 110 -2.37 2.75 -16.74
C ARG A 110 -2.25 3.14 -15.26
N LEU A 111 -1.93 4.40 -14.97
CA LEU A 111 -1.79 4.89 -13.61
C LEU A 111 -3.13 4.86 -12.87
N PHE A 112 -4.21 5.31 -13.50
CA PHE A 112 -5.54 5.31 -12.89
C PHE A 112 -6.12 3.91 -12.76
N ALA A 113 -5.88 3.02 -13.73
CA ALA A 113 -6.35 1.63 -13.67
C ALA A 113 -5.79 0.88 -12.45
N VAL A 114 -4.50 1.05 -12.14
CA VAL A 114 -3.87 0.36 -11.01
C VAL A 114 -4.07 1.15 -9.71
N ASN A 115 -3.63 2.43 -9.68
CA ASN A 115 -3.51 3.19 -8.44
C ASN A 115 -4.85 3.67 -7.88
N VAL A 116 -5.87 3.82 -8.73
CA VAL A 116 -7.20 4.34 -8.32
C VAL A 116 -8.25 3.26 -8.44
N LYS A 117 -8.55 2.80 -9.66
CA LYS A 117 -9.58 1.77 -9.90
C LYS A 117 -9.26 0.49 -9.13
N GLY A 118 -8.05 -0.04 -9.27
CA GLY A 118 -7.62 -1.27 -8.59
C GLY A 118 -7.69 -1.13 -7.08
N MET A 119 -7.11 -0.06 -6.54
CA MET A 119 -7.16 0.25 -5.11
C MET A 119 -8.60 0.30 -4.59
N PHE A 120 -9.48 1.02 -5.29
CA PHE A 120 -10.89 1.18 -4.88
C PHE A 120 -11.62 -0.15 -4.87
N PHE A 121 -11.55 -0.95 -5.94
CA PHE A 121 -12.29 -2.21 -6.02
C PHE A 121 -11.73 -3.27 -5.08
N VAL A 122 -10.42 -3.34 -4.83
CA VAL A 122 -9.86 -4.19 -3.78
C VAL A 122 -10.45 -3.80 -2.42
N MET A 123 -10.41 -2.51 -2.08
CA MET A 123 -10.99 -2.01 -0.84
C MET A 123 -12.48 -2.34 -0.74
N GLN A 124 -13.27 -2.09 -1.79
CA GLN A 124 -14.71 -2.36 -1.81
C GLN A 124 -15.03 -3.84 -1.55
N LYS A 125 -14.33 -4.76 -2.24
CA LYS A 125 -14.57 -6.20 -2.08
C LYS A 125 -14.19 -6.71 -0.70
N VAL A 126 -13.07 -6.20 -0.15
CA VAL A 126 -12.66 -6.54 1.22
C VAL A 126 -13.62 -5.95 2.24
N LEU A 127 -14.06 -4.71 2.08
CA LEU A 127 -15.05 -4.09 2.98
C LEU A 127 -16.40 -4.81 2.93
N ALA A 128 -16.87 -5.21 1.75
CA ALA A 128 -18.12 -5.94 1.60
C ALA A 128 -18.11 -7.28 2.39
N GLN A 129 -17.01 -8.03 2.34
CA GLN A 129 -16.89 -9.26 3.13
C GLN A 129 -16.71 -9.00 4.62
N MET A 130 -16.06 -7.87 5.02
CA MET A 130 -15.98 -7.45 6.41
C MET A 130 -17.39 -7.14 6.96
N VAL A 131 -18.17 -6.34 6.25
CA VAL A 131 -19.55 -6.00 6.63
C VAL A 131 -20.41 -7.28 6.72
N GLY A 132 -20.27 -8.20 5.76
CA GLY A 132 -20.97 -9.49 5.77
C GLY A 132 -20.60 -10.40 6.95
N ALA A 133 -19.44 -10.22 7.58
CA ALA A 133 -19.05 -10.95 8.79
C ALA A 133 -19.70 -10.39 10.08
N GLY A 134 -20.34 -9.22 10.00
CA GLY A 134 -21.15 -8.64 11.07
C GLY A 134 -20.37 -8.44 12.38
N ALA A 135 -20.93 -8.92 13.49
CA ALA A 135 -20.37 -8.75 14.83
C ALA A 135 -18.93 -9.30 14.99
N ALA A 136 -18.57 -10.33 14.21
CA ALA A 136 -17.24 -10.96 14.29
C ALA A 136 -16.10 -10.03 13.87
N ILE A 137 -16.37 -9.00 13.04
CA ILE A 137 -15.37 -8.05 12.56
C ILE A 137 -15.42 -6.70 13.28
N ARG A 138 -16.50 -6.42 14.04
CA ARG A 138 -16.71 -5.12 14.67
C ARG A 138 -15.57 -4.79 15.63
N GLY A 139 -14.92 -3.63 15.40
CA GLY A 139 -13.74 -3.19 16.15
C GLY A 139 -12.42 -3.83 15.70
N ARG A 140 -12.46 -4.88 14.87
CA ARG A 140 -11.26 -5.58 14.37
C ARG A 140 -10.90 -5.23 12.93
N GLY A 141 -11.87 -4.80 12.12
CA GLY A 141 -11.67 -4.46 10.72
C GLY A 141 -10.79 -3.21 10.56
N ALA A 142 -9.72 -3.32 9.78
CA ALA A 142 -8.82 -2.22 9.49
C ALA A 142 -8.37 -2.22 8.02
N VAL A 143 -8.49 -1.08 7.36
CA VAL A 143 -7.93 -0.83 6.04
C VAL A 143 -6.84 0.23 6.15
N VAL A 144 -5.69 -0.05 5.56
CA VAL A 144 -4.56 0.87 5.44
C VAL A 144 -4.22 1.02 3.96
N ASN A 145 -4.60 2.15 3.36
CA ASN A 145 -4.28 2.46 1.97
C ASN A 145 -2.90 3.12 1.87
N LEU A 146 -2.08 2.77 0.89
CA LEU A 146 -0.80 3.42 0.66
C LEU A 146 -0.97 4.60 -0.30
N ALA A 147 -1.08 5.81 0.27
CA ALA A 147 -1.03 7.07 -0.44
C ALA A 147 0.43 7.43 -0.82
N SER A 148 0.81 8.68 -0.73
CA SER A 148 2.16 9.22 -0.91
C SER A 148 2.15 10.67 -0.45
N GLN A 149 3.31 11.24 -0.13
CA GLN A 149 3.51 12.68 -0.05
C GLN A 149 3.07 13.40 -1.34
N ALA A 150 3.20 12.73 -2.50
CA ALA A 150 2.74 13.23 -3.80
C ALA A 150 1.21 13.42 -3.87
N GLY A 151 0.43 12.80 -2.99
CA GLY A 151 -1.00 13.05 -2.85
C GLY A 151 -1.35 14.31 -2.04
N ARG A 152 -0.35 14.91 -1.38
CA ARG A 152 -0.49 16.14 -0.57
C ARG A 152 -0.10 17.40 -1.33
N ARG A 153 0.75 17.25 -2.35
CA ARG A 153 1.25 18.36 -3.17
C ARG A 153 1.44 17.91 -4.62
N GLY A 154 1.36 18.88 -5.54
CA GLY A 154 1.76 18.65 -6.93
C GLY A 154 3.28 18.66 -7.06
N GLU A 155 3.79 17.88 -8.02
CA GLU A 155 5.18 17.89 -8.44
C GLU A 155 5.25 17.97 -9.96
N ALA A 156 6.16 18.79 -10.51
CA ALA A 156 6.42 18.81 -11.94
C ALA A 156 6.80 17.39 -12.41
N LEU A 157 6.49 17.05 -13.64
CA LEU A 157 6.68 15.75 -14.27
C LEU A 157 5.79 14.59 -13.75
N VAL A 158 5.23 14.66 -12.55
CA VAL A 158 4.48 13.53 -11.93
C VAL A 158 2.99 13.81 -11.74
N ALA A 159 2.39 14.64 -12.61
CA ALA A 159 1.00 15.13 -12.46
C ALA A 159 -0.01 14.00 -12.25
N HIS A 160 -0.01 12.97 -13.10
CA HIS A 160 -0.96 11.85 -12.99
C HIS A 160 -0.74 11.03 -11.72
N TYR A 161 0.52 10.75 -11.35
CA TYR A 161 0.80 10.02 -10.11
C TYR A 161 0.33 10.80 -8.89
N CYS A 162 0.59 12.12 -8.82
CA CYS A 162 0.08 12.99 -7.74
C CYS A 162 -1.44 12.93 -7.67
N ALA A 163 -2.14 13.05 -8.80
CA ALA A 163 -3.59 12.96 -8.86
C ALA A 163 -4.11 11.60 -8.36
N THR A 164 -3.46 10.48 -8.76
CA THR A 164 -3.86 9.16 -8.27
C THR A 164 -3.69 9.03 -6.76
N LYS A 165 -2.64 9.59 -6.18
CA LYS A 165 -2.39 9.51 -4.74
C LYS A 165 -3.27 10.48 -3.93
N ALA A 166 -3.68 11.60 -4.51
CA ALA A 166 -4.72 12.47 -3.94
C ALA A 166 -6.10 11.75 -3.92
N ALA A 167 -6.43 11.02 -5.00
CA ALA A 167 -7.64 10.20 -5.04
C ALA A 167 -7.65 9.11 -3.94
N VAL A 168 -6.50 8.46 -3.66
CA VAL A 168 -6.38 7.50 -2.54
C VAL A 168 -6.72 8.14 -1.19
N ILE A 169 -6.25 9.36 -0.94
CA ILE A 169 -6.56 10.11 0.30
C ILE A 169 -8.06 10.39 0.39
N SER A 170 -8.68 10.87 -0.68
CA SER A 170 -10.11 11.18 -0.73
C SER A 170 -10.98 9.92 -0.52
N TYR A 171 -10.66 8.82 -1.22
CA TYR A 171 -11.37 7.55 -1.03
C TYR A 171 -11.21 6.97 0.38
N THR A 172 -10.04 7.16 1.01
CA THR A 172 -9.81 6.76 2.40
C THR A 172 -10.78 7.45 3.35
N GLN A 173 -10.95 8.77 3.21
CA GLN A 173 -11.87 9.55 4.04
C GLN A 173 -13.34 9.12 3.82
N SER A 174 -13.76 9.02 2.56
CA SER A 174 -15.12 8.62 2.22
C SER A 174 -15.45 7.20 2.72
N ALA A 175 -14.53 6.24 2.52
CA ALA A 175 -14.70 4.88 2.99
C ALA A 175 -14.72 4.80 4.53
N ALA A 176 -13.90 5.60 5.21
CA ALA A 176 -13.88 5.65 6.67
C ALA A 176 -15.23 6.07 7.25
N LEU A 177 -15.82 7.13 6.70
CA LEU A 177 -17.15 7.61 7.12
C LEU A 177 -18.24 6.58 6.84
N ALA A 178 -18.22 5.95 5.67
CA ALA A 178 -19.18 4.92 5.29
C ALA A 178 -19.08 3.64 6.17
N MET A 179 -17.87 3.29 6.63
CA MET A 179 -17.60 2.07 7.39
C MET A 179 -17.64 2.24 8.90
N ALA A 180 -17.66 3.47 9.41
CA ALA A 180 -17.71 3.76 10.85
C ALA A 180 -18.92 3.11 11.56
N PRO A 181 -20.15 3.07 10.98
CA PRO A 181 -21.29 2.37 11.61
C PRO A 181 -21.05 0.86 11.80
N HIS A 182 -20.18 0.26 10.99
CA HIS A 182 -19.79 -1.16 11.09
C HIS A 182 -18.62 -1.40 12.04
N GLY A 183 -18.03 -0.35 12.62
CA GLY A 183 -16.84 -0.45 13.48
C GLY A 183 -15.59 -0.85 12.73
N ILE A 184 -15.49 -0.52 11.44
CA ILE A 184 -14.34 -0.77 10.57
C ILE A 184 -13.60 0.55 10.37
N ARG A 185 -12.28 0.54 10.59
CA ARG A 185 -11.43 1.72 10.44
C ARG A 185 -10.77 1.73 9.06
N VAL A 186 -10.72 2.88 8.43
CA VAL A 186 -10.04 3.06 7.14
C VAL A 186 -9.11 4.27 7.26
N ASN A 187 -7.81 4.03 7.11
CA ASN A 187 -6.77 5.04 7.17
C ASN A 187 -5.82 4.91 5.98
N ALA A 188 -4.94 5.87 5.80
CA ALA A 188 -3.87 5.81 4.83
C ALA A 188 -2.52 6.13 5.48
N ILE A 189 -1.46 5.66 4.84
CA ILE A 189 -0.08 6.12 5.08
C ILE A 189 0.34 6.91 3.83
N ALA A 190 0.99 8.05 4.02
CA ALA A 190 1.63 8.84 2.97
C ALA A 190 3.16 8.76 3.15
N PRO A 191 3.83 7.78 2.51
CA PRO A 191 5.28 7.72 2.55
C PRO A 191 5.90 8.92 1.84
N GLY A 192 7.09 9.32 2.31
CA GLY A 192 8.00 10.16 1.58
C GLY A 192 8.77 9.37 0.51
N VAL A 193 10.02 9.76 0.27
CA VAL A 193 10.91 9.04 -0.63
C VAL A 193 11.49 7.82 0.10
N VAL A 194 11.07 6.62 -0.32
CA VAL A 194 11.47 5.34 0.30
C VAL A 194 12.33 4.54 -0.66
N ASP A 195 13.50 4.10 -0.22
CA ASP A 195 14.42 3.30 -1.04
C ASP A 195 13.86 1.89 -1.28
N THR A 196 13.34 1.67 -2.46
CA THR A 196 12.73 0.42 -2.92
C THR A 196 13.24 0.06 -4.31
N PRO A 197 13.03 -1.17 -4.80
CA PRO A 197 13.36 -1.52 -6.18
C PRO A 197 12.71 -0.61 -7.23
N MET A 198 11.57 0.01 -6.95
CA MET A 198 10.93 1.00 -7.83
C MET A 198 11.83 2.20 -8.12
N TRP A 199 12.71 2.59 -7.18
CA TRP A 199 13.59 3.74 -7.34
C TRP A 199 14.60 3.60 -8.47
N ALA A 200 14.96 2.41 -8.88
CA ALA A 200 15.81 2.22 -10.06
C ALA A 200 15.13 2.80 -11.32
N ASN A 201 13.85 2.54 -11.51
CA ASN A 201 13.08 3.10 -12.62
C ASN A 201 12.77 4.59 -12.42
N VAL A 202 12.42 5.01 -11.22
CA VAL A 202 12.15 6.42 -10.88
C VAL A 202 13.37 7.29 -11.19
N ASP A 203 14.56 6.89 -10.72
CA ASP A 203 15.80 7.61 -10.93
C ASP A 203 16.16 7.70 -12.43
N ALA A 204 15.99 6.60 -13.18
CA ALA A 204 16.23 6.59 -14.62
C ALA A 204 15.27 7.52 -15.39
N LEU A 205 14.02 7.60 -15.00
CA LEU A 205 13.04 8.51 -15.60
C LEU A 205 13.40 9.97 -15.31
N PHE A 206 13.74 10.32 -14.07
CA PHE A 206 14.17 11.67 -13.73
C PHE A 206 15.48 12.05 -14.45
N ALA A 207 16.46 11.12 -14.51
CA ALA A 207 17.70 11.35 -15.23
C ALA A 207 17.44 11.73 -16.69
N ARG A 208 16.50 11.04 -17.35
CA ARG A 208 16.11 11.33 -18.74
C ARG A 208 15.54 12.73 -18.93
N TYR A 209 14.65 13.18 -18.04
CA TYR A 209 13.92 14.45 -18.23
C TYR A 209 14.64 15.66 -17.61
N GLU A 210 15.44 15.46 -16.57
CA GLU A 210 16.19 16.53 -15.90
C GLU A 210 17.66 16.61 -16.36
N GLY A 211 18.11 15.71 -17.24
CA GLY A 211 19.49 15.70 -17.75
C GLY A 211 20.52 15.30 -16.70
N LEU A 212 20.14 14.48 -15.71
CA LEU A 212 20.99 14.05 -14.61
C LEU A 212 21.69 12.72 -14.91
N ALA A 213 22.78 12.43 -14.19
CA ALA A 213 23.36 11.10 -14.19
C ALA A 213 22.48 10.12 -13.37
N ILE A 214 22.54 8.82 -13.71
CA ILE A 214 21.87 7.77 -12.93
C ILE A 214 22.39 7.77 -11.49
N GLY A 215 21.46 7.76 -10.51
CA GLY A 215 21.76 7.84 -9.08
C GLY A 215 21.80 9.26 -8.52
N GLU A 216 21.93 10.27 -9.35
CA GLU A 216 22.04 11.67 -8.91
C GLU A 216 20.74 12.17 -8.30
N LYS A 217 19.60 11.90 -8.94
CA LYS A 217 18.28 12.27 -8.39
C LYS A 217 18.01 11.57 -7.07
N LYS A 218 18.30 10.27 -7.00
CA LYS A 218 18.15 9.48 -5.78
C LYS A 218 18.94 10.06 -4.62
N ALA A 219 20.21 10.43 -4.86
CA ALA A 219 21.07 11.05 -3.86
C ALA A 219 20.55 12.43 -3.42
N ALA A 220 20.14 13.27 -4.38
CA ALA A 220 19.63 14.61 -4.13
C ALA A 220 18.35 14.59 -3.28
N VAL A 221 17.37 13.76 -3.64
CA VAL A 221 16.12 13.69 -2.88
C VAL A 221 16.31 13.12 -1.47
N GLY A 222 17.21 12.16 -1.30
CA GLY A 222 17.55 11.63 0.02
C GLY A 222 18.17 12.69 0.95
N LYS A 223 19.08 13.50 0.41
CA LYS A 223 19.71 14.60 1.15
C LYS A 223 18.73 15.72 1.51
N ALA A 224 17.71 15.95 0.67
CA ALA A 224 16.72 17.00 0.88
C ALA A 224 15.68 16.65 1.98
N VAL A 225 15.55 15.39 2.38
CA VAL A 225 14.66 14.99 3.49
C VAL A 225 15.18 15.58 4.80
N PRO A 226 14.35 16.22 5.65
CA PRO A 226 14.79 16.80 6.93
C PRO A 226 15.57 15.83 7.84
N LEU A 227 15.18 14.53 7.88
CA LEU A 227 15.94 13.51 8.60
C LEU A 227 17.24 13.07 7.88
N GLY A 228 17.62 13.72 6.77
CA GLY A 228 18.91 13.55 6.07
C GLY A 228 19.07 12.23 5.30
N ARG A 229 18.02 11.44 5.11
CA ARG A 229 18.07 10.18 4.38
C ARG A 229 16.74 9.83 3.71
N MET A 230 16.79 8.99 2.70
CA MET A 230 15.58 8.29 2.25
C MET A 230 15.05 7.37 3.36
N GLY A 231 13.74 7.19 3.38
CA GLY A 231 13.10 6.13 4.18
C GLY A 231 13.51 4.75 3.69
N ARG A 232 13.44 3.77 4.57
CA ARG A 232 13.53 2.34 4.24
C ARG A 232 12.14 1.73 4.30
N PRO A 233 11.85 0.62 3.61
CA PRO A 233 10.57 -0.09 3.73
C PRO A 233 10.15 -0.36 5.18
N ASP A 234 11.10 -0.66 6.06
CA ASP A 234 10.85 -0.92 7.48
C ASP A 234 10.39 0.34 8.25
N ASP A 235 10.75 1.55 7.79
CA ASP A 235 10.26 2.80 8.40
C ASP A 235 8.73 2.94 8.23
N ILE A 236 8.15 2.30 7.20
CA ILE A 236 6.70 2.30 6.95
C ILE A 236 5.99 1.19 7.74
N ALA A 237 6.66 0.06 7.94
CA ALA A 237 6.07 -1.14 8.53
C ALA A 237 5.51 -0.91 9.95
N GLY A 238 6.21 -0.13 10.77
CA GLY A 238 5.76 0.22 12.12
C GLY A 238 4.42 0.97 12.14
N ALA A 239 4.25 1.94 11.25
CA ALA A 239 3.01 2.70 11.09
C ALA A 239 1.87 1.79 10.59
N ALA A 240 2.16 0.87 9.66
CA ALA A 240 1.18 -0.09 9.16
C ALA A 240 0.69 -1.03 10.26
N VAL A 241 1.58 -1.57 11.11
CA VAL A 241 1.19 -2.39 12.27
C VAL A 241 0.36 -1.58 13.25
N PHE A 242 0.75 -0.35 13.57
CA PHE A 242 0.01 0.54 14.46
C PHE A 242 -1.42 0.77 13.96
N LEU A 243 -1.59 1.22 12.72
CA LEU A 243 -2.92 1.51 12.14
C LEU A 243 -3.79 0.26 12.00
N ALA A 244 -3.20 -0.92 11.81
CA ALA A 244 -3.93 -2.18 11.75
C ALA A 244 -4.32 -2.73 13.13
N SER A 245 -3.64 -2.34 14.20
CA SER A 245 -3.84 -2.86 15.55
C SER A 245 -4.90 -2.08 16.35
N ASP A 246 -5.20 -2.59 17.53
CA ASP A 246 -6.13 -1.96 18.48
C ASP A 246 -5.56 -0.69 19.10
N ASP A 247 -4.24 -0.46 19.03
CA ASP A 247 -3.62 0.80 19.47
C ASP A 247 -4.15 2.02 18.68
N ALA A 248 -4.71 1.79 17.47
CA ALA A 248 -5.35 2.79 16.65
C ALA A 248 -6.89 2.73 16.72
N ALA A 249 -7.48 2.18 17.76
CA ALA A 249 -8.93 1.95 17.87
C ALA A 249 -9.79 3.22 17.68
N TYR A 250 -9.26 4.39 18.00
CA TYR A 250 -9.96 5.68 17.84
C TYR A 250 -9.43 6.52 16.66
N ILE A 251 -8.75 5.86 15.69
CA ILE A 251 -8.16 6.52 14.52
C ILE A 251 -8.83 5.98 13.24
N THR A 252 -9.56 6.85 12.53
CA THR A 252 -10.11 6.57 11.21
C THR A 252 -10.14 7.84 10.36
N ALA A 253 -10.22 7.72 9.05
CA ALA A 253 -10.17 8.81 8.06
C ALA A 253 -8.85 9.62 8.05
N GLN A 254 -7.78 9.11 8.69
CA GLN A 254 -6.51 9.80 8.75
C GLN A 254 -5.56 9.33 7.64
N THR A 255 -4.70 10.25 7.21
CA THR A 255 -3.56 9.93 6.36
C THR A 255 -2.29 10.31 7.13
N LEU A 256 -1.58 9.31 7.62
CA LEU A 256 -0.37 9.48 8.41
C LEU A 256 0.84 9.68 7.50
N ASN A 257 1.51 10.82 7.60
CA ASN A 257 2.78 11.02 6.90
C ASN A 257 3.89 10.21 7.58
N VAL A 258 4.64 9.45 6.78
CA VAL A 258 5.87 8.74 7.19
C VAL A 258 6.95 9.09 6.17
N ASP A 259 7.49 10.28 6.27
CA ASP A 259 8.24 10.94 5.20
C ASP A 259 9.50 11.67 5.66
N GLY A 260 9.89 11.48 6.93
CA GLY A 260 11.06 12.12 7.50
C GLY A 260 10.95 13.65 7.64
N GLY A 261 9.72 14.18 7.66
CA GLY A 261 9.42 15.61 7.78
C GLY A 261 9.35 16.34 6.43
N ASN A 262 9.26 15.61 5.32
CA ASN A 262 9.32 16.20 3.97
C ASN A 262 8.04 16.97 3.58
N VAL A 263 6.90 16.62 4.14
CA VAL A 263 5.62 17.32 3.94
C VAL A 263 4.93 17.54 5.29
N MET A 264 4.59 18.80 5.56
CA MET A 264 3.85 19.22 6.75
C MET A 264 2.39 19.45 6.36
N SER A 265 1.51 18.50 6.62
CA SER A 265 0.06 18.64 6.36
C SER A 265 -0.75 17.64 7.16
#